data_a0f7382d53b7ad08a1f6fce7ffec6f60
#
_entry.id   a0f7382d53b7ad08a1f6fce7ffec6f60
#
_cell.length_a   1.000
_cell.length_b   1.000
_cell.length_c   1.000
_cell.angle_alpha   90.00
_cell.angle_beta   90.00
_cell.angle_gamma   90.00
#
_symmetry.space_group_name_H-M   'P 1'
#
loop_
_entity.id
_entity.type
_entity.pdbx_description
1 polymer ?
#
loop_
_entity_poly.entity_id
_entity_poly.type
_entity_poly.pdbx_seq_one_letter_code
_entity_poly.pdbx_strand_id
1 'polypeptide(L)'
;YKGFNISDVLEMTVEQAAETFSAIPQAADRLSTLVDVGLGYVKLGQPAPTLSGGEAQRVKLATELSKRATGKTLYLIDEPTTGLSFYDVHKLMDVIQRLVDKGNSVIVIEHNLDVIRCSDWIIDLGPDGGDKGGDIIAEGIPEDVAKHPTSHTAKYLKKVLK
;
A
#
# COMPACT_ATOMS: atom_id res chain seq x y z
N TYR A 1 -27.01 0.80 18.12
CA TYR A 1 -27.28 0.42 16.75
C TYR A 1 -27.17 -1.12 16.59
N LYS A 2 -28.25 -1.77 16.08
CA LYS A 2 -28.32 -3.24 15.97
C LYS A 2 -28.00 -3.98 17.27
N GLY A 3 -28.33 -3.39 18.43
CA GLY A 3 -28.08 -3.98 19.75
C GLY A 3 -26.66 -3.76 20.31
N PHE A 4 -25.76 -3.15 19.55
CA PHE A 4 -24.41 -2.80 20.01
C PHE A 4 -24.37 -1.44 20.66
N ASN A 5 -23.70 -1.33 21.80
CA ASN A 5 -23.34 -0.08 22.46
C ASN A 5 -21.96 0.41 21.95
N ILE A 6 -21.52 1.59 22.39
CA ILE A 6 -20.27 2.19 21.91
C ILE A 6 -19.03 1.36 22.31
N SER A 7 -19.06 0.73 23.48
CA SER A 7 -17.96 -0.14 23.92
C SER A 7 -17.82 -1.38 23.01
N ASP A 8 -18.98 -1.98 22.67
CA ASP A 8 -18.99 -3.12 21.74
C ASP A 8 -18.41 -2.74 20.38
N VAL A 9 -18.80 -1.54 19.88
CA VAL A 9 -18.30 -1.02 18.58
C VAL A 9 -16.79 -0.78 18.61
N LEU A 10 -16.25 -0.24 19.70
CA LEU A 10 -14.80 -0.01 19.82
C LEU A 10 -13.99 -1.31 19.90
N GLU A 11 -14.59 -2.41 20.39
CA GLU A 11 -13.98 -3.73 20.42
C GLU A 11 -14.07 -4.48 19.08
N MET A 12 -14.91 -4.05 18.14
CA MET A 12 -14.99 -4.63 16.81
C MET A 12 -13.69 -4.42 16.04
N THR A 13 -13.33 -5.44 15.25
CA THR A 13 -12.35 -5.24 14.18
C THR A 13 -12.95 -4.38 13.07
N VAL A 14 -12.11 -3.76 12.26
CA VAL A 14 -12.54 -2.99 11.08
C VAL A 14 -13.42 -3.84 10.16
N GLU A 15 -13.09 -5.13 9.96
CA GLU A 15 -13.86 -6.05 9.14
C GLU A 15 -15.25 -6.31 9.72
N GLN A 16 -15.36 -6.60 11.01
CA GLN A 16 -16.64 -6.77 11.71
C GLN A 16 -17.49 -5.49 11.66
N ALA A 17 -16.85 -4.32 11.81
CA ALA A 17 -17.52 -3.05 11.71
C ALA A 17 -18.03 -2.77 10.28
N ALA A 18 -17.25 -3.13 9.24
CA ALA A 18 -17.67 -2.99 7.84
C ALA A 18 -18.96 -3.78 7.56
N GLU A 19 -19.07 -5.00 8.05
CA GLU A 19 -20.29 -5.80 7.94
C GLU A 19 -21.45 -5.19 8.74
N THR A 20 -21.18 -4.78 9.99
CA THR A 20 -22.20 -4.25 10.90
C THR A 20 -22.81 -2.95 10.36
N PHE A 21 -21.96 -2.04 9.84
CA PHE A 21 -22.36 -0.73 9.36
C PHE A 21 -22.55 -0.64 7.84
N SER A 22 -22.65 -1.76 7.14
CA SER A 22 -22.82 -1.84 5.68
C SER A 22 -24.01 -1.04 5.14
N ALA A 23 -25.08 -0.87 5.93
CA ALA A 23 -26.25 -0.06 5.57
C ALA A 23 -26.06 1.46 5.77
N ILE A 24 -24.89 1.90 6.27
CA ILE A 24 -24.57 3.33 6.49
C ILE A 24 -23.47 3.72 5.50
N PRO A 25 -23.81 4.35 4.34
CA PRO A 25 -22.85 4.53 3.24
C PRO A 25 -21.54 5.20 3.65
N GLN A 26 -21.60 6.28 4.44
CA GLN A 26 -20.38 6.99 4.86
C GLN A 26 -19.46 6.17 5.77
N ALA A 27 -20.00 5.27 6.58
CA ALA A 27 -19.22 4.36 7.41
C ALA A 27 -18.70 3.20 6.57
N ALA A 28 -19.56 2.62 5.74
CA ALA A 28 -19.22 1.49 4.86
C ALA A 28 -18.03 1.84 3.94
N ASP A 29 -18.05 3.00 3.27
CA ASP A 29 -16.98 3.43 2.35
C ASP A 29 -15.63 3.57 3.06
N ARG A 30 -15.61 4.12 4.28
CA ARG A 30 -14.36 4.28 5.05
C ARG A 30 -13.84 2.96 5.58
N LEU A 31 -14.74 2.12 6.09
CA LEU A 31 -14.38 0.81 6.64
C LEU A 31 -13.91 -0.14 5.55
N SER A 32 -14.58 -0.16 4.38
CA SER A 32 -14.11 -0.95 3.24
C SER A 32 -12.72 -0.53 2.77
N THR A 33 -12.44 0.78 2.70
CA THR A 33 -11.12 1.29 2.35
C THR A 33 -10.04 0.83 3.34
N LEU A 34 -10.35 0.78 4.65
CA LEU A 34 -9.44 0.24 5.67
C LEU A 34 -9.22 -1.26 5.50
N VAL A 35 -10.25 -2.04 5.15
CA VAL A 35 -10.10 -3.47 4.82
C VAL A 35 -9.23 -3.64 3.58
N ASP A 36 -9.45 -2.82 2.54
CA ASP A 36 -8.70 -2.88 1.28
C ASP A 36 -7.19 -2.63 1.47
N VAL A 37 -6.80 -1.78 2.43
CA VAL A 37 -5.38 -1.56 2.77
C VAL A 37 -4.83 -2.61 3.75
N GLY A 38 -5.54 -3.70 4.02
CA GLY A 38 -5.08 -4.79 4.88
C GLY A 38 -5.17 -4.49 6.38
N LEU A 39 -6.07 -3.59 6.82
CA LEU A 39 -6.28 -3.25 8.23
C LEU A 39 -7.56 -3.86 8.82
N GLY A 40 -8.13 -4.88 8.16
CA GLY A 40 -9.37 -5.51 8.59
C GLY A 40 -9.34 -6.08 10.02
N TYR A 41 -8.17 -6.52 10.48
CA TYR A 41 -7.96 -7.12 11.80
C TYR A 41 -7.81 -6.09 12.95
N VAL A 42 -7.54 -4.82 12.64
CA VAL A 42 -7.32 -3.77 13.64
C VAL A 42 -8.65 -3.43 14.31
N LYS A 43 -8.64 -3.24 15.64
CA LYS A 43 -9.84 -2.82 16.37
C LYS A 43 -10.11 -1.32 16.17
N LEU A 44 -11.39 -0.95 16.08
CA LEU A 44 -11.78 0.47 15.96
C LEU A 44 -11.31 1.31 17.14
N GLY A 45 -11.33 0.77 18.35
CA GLY A 45 -10.88 1.42 19.57
C GLY A 45 -9.37 1.33 19.82
N GLN A 46 -8.57 0.77 18.89
CA GLN A 46 -7.12 0.64 19.11
C GLN A 46 -6.45 2.01 19.17
N PRO A 47 -5.71 2.32 20.26
CA PRO A 47 -5.01 3.60 20.37
C PRO A 47 -3.93 3.75 19.29
N ALA A 48 -3.87 4.91 18.62
CA ALA A 48 -2.93 5.17 17.54
C ALA A 48 -1.44 4.88 17.88
N PRO A 49 -0.94 5.15 19.12
CA PRO A 49 0.43 4.82 19.47
C PRO A 49 0.76 3.32 19.52
N THR A 50 -0.25 2.45 19.49
CA THR A 50 -0.07 0.98 19.49
C THR A 50 0.00 0.39 18.08
N LEU A 51 -0.26 1.20 17.07
CA LEU A 51 -0.11 0.80 15.66
C LEU A 51 1.38 0.70 15.31
N SER A 52 1.72 -0.32 14.55
CA SER A 52 3.03 -0.40 13.90
C SER A 52 3.21 0.73 12.87
N GLY A 53 4.45 1.02 12.48
CA GLY A 53 4.73 2.04 11.46
C GLY A 53 3.97 1.78 10.15
N GLY A 54 3.96 0.53 9.68
CA GLY A 54 3.23 0.13 8.48
C GLY A 54 1.71 0.26 8.62
N GLU A 55 1.13 -0.10 9.78
CA GLU A 55 -0.31 0.11 10.04
C GLU A 55 -0.68 1.59 10.03
N ALA A 56 0.10 2.44 10.71
CA ALA A 56 -0.12 3.88 10.73
C ALA A 56 -0.03 4.49 9.33
N GLN A 57 0.91 4.02 8.50
CA GLN A 57 1.05 4.45 7.12
C GLN A 57 -0.17 4.07 6.28
N ARG A 58 -0.68 2.83 6.42
CA ARG A 58 -1.88 2.37 5.72
C ARG A 58 -3.15 3.09 6.17
N VAL A 59 -3.27 3.49 7.45
CA VAL A 59 -4.36 4.37 7.91
C VAL A 59 -4.32 5.71 7.19
N LYS A 60 -3.13 6.31 7.02
CA LYS A 60 -2.97 7.55 6.24
C LYS A 60 -3.35 7.35 4.78
N LEU A 61 -2.91 6.25 4.17
CA LEU A 61 -3.25 5.91 2.78
C LEU A 61 -4.76 5.75 2.60
N ALA A 62 -5.45 5.03 3.49
CA ALA A 62 -6.91 4.90 3.48
C ALA A 62 -7.61 6.26 3.61
N THR A 63 -7.06 7.15 4.43
CA THR A 63 -7.58 8.51 4.58
C THR A 63 -7.46 9.32 3.28
N GLU A 64 -6.31 9.23 2.59
CA GLU A 64 -6.12 9.92 1.30
C GLU A 64 -7.04 9.37 0.21
N LEU A 65 -7.24 8.05 0.16
CA LEU A 65 -8.16 7.41 -0.78
C LEU A 65 -9.62 7.85 -0.61
N SER A 66 -10.02 8.11 0.65
CA SER A 66 -11.37 8.57 0.98
C SER A 66 -11.61 10.03 0.61
N LYS A 67 -10.56 10.79 0.26
CA LYS A 67 -10.68 12.18 -0.19
C LYS A 67 -11.11 12.26 -1.65
N ARG A 68 -11.77 13.38 -2.00
CA ARG A 68 -12.06 13.69 -3.40
C ARG A 68 -10.74 13.91 -4.15
N ALA A 69 -10.50 13.10 -5.15
CA ALA A 69 -9.29 13.20 -5.96
C ALA A 69 -9.24 14.52 -6.75
N THR A 70 -8.10 15.18 -6.76
CA THR A 70 -7.84 16.37 -7.59
C THR A 70 -7.14 16.00 -8.90
N GLY A 71 -6.58 14.77 -8.99
CA GLY A 71 -5.82 14.28 -10.13
C GLY A 71 -4.46 14.99 -10.34
N LYS A 72 -3.91 15.62 -9.29
CA LYS A 72 -2.66 16.40 -9.34
C LYS A 72 -1.80 16.24 -8.09
N THR A 73 -1.92 15.09 -7.42
CA THR A 73 -1.18 14.81 -6.19
C THR A 73 -0.04 13.84 -6.48
N LEU A 74 1.14 14.15 -5.93
CA LEU A 74 2.27 13.21 -5.88
C LEU A 74 2.27 12.55 -4.49
N TYR A 75 2.15 11.23 -4.46
CA TYR A 75 2.28 10.42 -3.26
C TYR A 75 3.69 9.81 -3.21
N LEU A 76 4.34 9.96 -2.07
CA LEU A 76 5.60 9.29 -1.76
C LEU A 76 5.31 8.26 -0.65
N ILE A 77 5.49 6.99 -0.93
CA ILE A 77 5.14 5.89 -0.05
C ILE A 77 6.39 5.04 0.18
N ASP A 78 6.76 4.88 1.44
CA ASP A 78 7.97 4.18 1.85
C ASP A 78 7.61 2.82 2.45
N GLU A 79 8.08 1.73 1.82
CA GLU A 79 7.90 0.33 2.22
C GLU A 79 6.47 -0.05 2.68
N PRO A 80 5.42 0.24 1.89
CA PRO A 80 4.04 0.03 2.33
C PRO A 80 3.68 -1.45 2.51
N THR A 81 4.47 -2.38 2.00
CA THR A 81 4.21 -3.82 2.12
C THR A 81 4.76 -4.45 3.40
N THR A 82 5.46 -3.66 4.24
CA THR A 82 6.04 -4.17 5.49
C THR A 82 4.98 -4.80 6.39
N GLY A 83 5.19 -6.08 6.75
CA GLY A 83 4.29 -6.85 7.61
C GLY A 83 3.00 -7.33 6.95
N LEU A 84 2.85 -7.20 5.64
CA LEU A 84 1.71 -7.71 4.90
C LEU A 84 1.89 -9.16 4.46
N SER A 85 0.77 -9.91 4.43
CA SER A 85 0.69 -11.19 3.72
C SER A 85 0.68 -10.97 2.20
N PHE A 86 0.99 -12.01 1.42
CA PHE A 86 0.90 -11.95 -0.05
C PHE A 86 -0.46 -11.45 -0.54
N TYR A 87 -1.53 -11.91 0.09
CA TYR A 87 -2.89 -11.51 -0.26
C TYR A 87 -3.15 -10.02 -0.01
N ASP A 88 -2.62 -9.50 1.10
CA ASP A 88 -2.79 -8.09 1.46
C ASP A 88 -1.93 -7.17 0.57
N VAL A 89 -0.77 -7.65 0.10
CA VAL A 89 0.05 -6.92 -0.89
C VAL A 89 -0.74 -6.68 -2.18
N HIS A 90 -1.45 -7.70 -2.69
CA HIS A 90 -2.29 -7.52 -3.89
C HIS A 90 -3.40 -6.49 -3.67
N LYS A 91 -4.11 -6.56 -2.53
CA LYS A 91 -5.13 -5.56 -2.18
C LYS A 91 -4.56 -4.15 -2.10
N LEU A 92 -3.37 -4.01 -1.49
CA LEU A 92 -2.67 -2.73 -1.42
C LEU A 92 -2.33 -2.18 -2.81
N MET A 93 -1.88 -3.05 -3.73
CA MET A 93 -1.59 -2.65 -5.11
C MET A 93 -2.82 -2.17 -5.85
N ASP A 94 -3.98 -2.84 -5.69
CA ASP A 94 -5.26 -2.39 -6.26
C ASP A 94 -5.65 -1.01 -5.73
N VAL A 95 -5.35 -0.75 -4.46
CA VAL A 95 -5.58 0.53 -3.81
C VAL A 95 -4.66 1.62 -4.38
N ILE A 96 -3.37 1.35 -4.54
CA ILE A 96 -2.40 2.26 -5.15
C ILE A 96 -2.79 2.55 -6.60
N GLN A 97 -3.17 1.52 -7.36
CA GLN A 97 -3.61 1.67 -8.74
C GLN A 97 -4.83 2.60 -8.85
N ARG A 98 -5.80 2.50 -7.94
CA ARG A 98 -6.94 3.43 -7.89
C ARG A 98 -6.52 4.89 -7.67
N LEU A 99 -5.40 5.17 -6.99
CA LEU A 99 -4.85 6.53 -6.88
C LEU A 99 -4.30 7.01 -8.23
N VAL A 100 -3.58 6.16 -8.93
CA VAL A 100 -3.01 6.45 -10.26
C VAL A 100 -4.14 6.67 -11.26
N ASP A 101 -5.16 5.82 -11.29
CA ASP A 101 -6.32 5.91 -12.19
C ASP A 101 -7.11 7.22 -12.01
N LYS A 102 -7.05 7.82 -10.81
CA LYS A 102 -7.61 9.14 -10.52
C LYS A 102 -6.74 10.30 -11.04
N GLY A 103 -5.65 10.02 -11.76
CA GLY A 103 -4.76 11.00 -12.39
C GLY A 103 -3.63 11.48 -11.48
N ASN A 104 -3.37 10.81 -10.36
CA ASN A 104 -2.26 11.14 -9.47
C ASN A 104 -0.99 10.42 -9.89
N SER A 105 0.16 10.85 -9.35
CA SER A 105 1.44 10.16 -9.44
C SER A 105 1.78 9.51 -8.11
N VAL A 106 2.31 8.29 -8.15
CA VAL A 106 2.73 7.56 -6.95
C VAL A 106 4.16 7.09 -7.13
N ILE A 107 5.03 7.45 -6.19
CA ILE A 107 6.39 6.92 -6.08
C ILE A 107 6.42 6.02 -4.84
N VAL A 108 6.79 4.77 -5.05
CA VAL A 108 6.88 3.76 -3.98
C VAL A 108 8.34 3.37 -3.81
N ILE A 109 8.86 3.46 -2.59
CA ILE A 109 10.14 2.88 -2.23
C ILE A 109 9.85 1.46 -1.77
N GLU A 110 10.36 0.46 -2.50
CA GLU A 110 10.04 -0.94 -2.23
C GLU A 110 11.14 -1.90 -2.67
N HIS A 111 11.17 -3.05 -2.01
CA HIS A 111 12.00 -4.20 -2.37
C HIS A 111 11.16 -5.47 -2.64
N ASN A 112 9.85 -5.39 -2.49
CA ASN A 112 8.92 -6.49 -2.81
C ASN A 112 8.77 -6.62 -4.32
N LEU A 113 9.12 -7.79 -4.86
CA LEU A 113 9.10 -8.04 -6.31
C LEU A 113 7.69 -8.02 -6.91
N ASP A 114 6.65 -8.33 -6.13
CA ASP A 114 5.27 -8.26 -6.61
C ASP A 114 4.82 -6.80 -6.83
N VAL A 115 5.35 -5.86 -6.04
CA VAL A 115 5.15 -4.43 -6.26
C VAL A 115 5.99 -3.94 -7.45
N ILE A 116 7.28 -4.27 -7.45
CA ILE A 116 8.23 -3.80 -8.47
C ILE A 116 7.79 -4.21 -9.87
N ARG A 117 7.35 -5.45 -10.06
CA ARG A 117 6.90 -5.95 -11.39
C ARG A 117 5.60 -5.31 -11.89
N CYS A 118 4.79 -4.71 -10.99
CA CYS A 118 3.54 -4.05 -11.33
C CYS A 118 3.69 -2.53 -11.54
N SER A 119 4.91 -1.98 -11.40
CA SER A 119 5.17 -0.55 -11.60
C SER A 119 5.23 -0.20 -13.10
N ASP A 120 4.85 1.04 -13.43
CA ASP A 120 4.99 1.58 -14.80
C ASP A 120 6.44 1.94 -15.11
N TRP A 121 7.22 2.31 -14.07
CA TRP A 121 8.61 2.73 -14.18
C TRP A 121 9.39 2.37 -12.94
N ILE A 122 10.61 1.88 -13.10
CA ILE A 122 11.54 1.54 -12.03
C ILE A 122 12.72 2.48 -12.10
N ILE A 123 13.20 2.93 -10.93
CA ILE A 123 14.49 3.58 -10.73
C ILE A 123 15.25 2.70 -9.74
N ASP A 124 16.25 1.98 -10.22
CA ASP A 124 17.05 1.06 -9.42
C ASP A 124 18.32 1.76 -8.94
N LEU A 125 18.45 1.89 -7.61
CA LEU A 125 19.57 2.54 -6.95
C LEU A 125 20.56 1.50 -6.43
N GLY A 126 21.85 1.76 -6.61
CA GLY A 126 22.92 0.87 -6.16
C GLY A 126 24.33 1.46 -6.39
N PRO A 127 25.36 0.56 -6.57
CA PRO A 127 25.30 -0.90 -6.52
C PRO A 127 25.08 -1.50 -5.14
N ASP A 128 25.57 -0.83 -4.08
CA ASP A 128 25.49 -1.21 -2.68
C ASP A 128 24.67 -0.18 -1.87
N GLY A 129 24.66 -0.32 -0.53
CA GLY A 129 24.08 0.66 0.39
C GLY A 129 25.13 1.62 0.95
N GLY A 130 24.66 2.72 1.60
CA GLY A 130 25.52 3.72 2.23
C GLY A 130 26.42 4.47 1.25
N ASP A 131 27.66 4.75 1.63
CA ASP A 131 28.63 5.57 0.86
C ASP A 131 29.03 4.97 -0.50
N LYS A 132 28.72 3.71 -0.74
CA LYS A 132 29.00 2.99 -2.00
C LYS A 132 27.76 2.80 -2.87
N GLY A 133 26.67 3.44 -2.53
CA GLY A 133 25.40 3.35 -3.22
C GLY A 133 24.84 4.71 -3.59
N GLY A 134 23.58 4.70 -4.01
CA GLY A 134 22.85 5.93 -4.35
C GLY A 134 22.98 6.36 -5.81
N ASP A 135 23.74 5.63 -6.63
CA ASP A 135 23.78 5.85 -8.07
C ASP A 135 22.58 5.16 -8.75
N ILE A 136 22.09 5.77 -9.84
CA ILE A 136 21.07 5.11 -10.67
C ILE A 136 21.80 4.03 -11.51
N ILE A 137 21.51 2.77 -11.21
CA ILE A 137 22.07 1.61 -11.90
C ILE A 137 21.26 1.28 -13.16
N ALA A 138 19.94 1.33 -13.05
CA ALA A 138 19.04 1.09 -14.16
C ALA A 138 17.75 1.89 -13.95
N GLU A 139 17.13 2.31 -15.06
CA GLU A 139 15.80 2.91 -15.05
C GLU A 139 15.01 2.47 -16.28
N GLY A 140 13.70 2.40 -16.17
CA GLY A 140 12.83 2.01 -17.27
C GLY A 140 11.62 1.20 -16.82
N ILE A 141 10.91 0.67 -17.81
CA ILE A 141 9.83 -0.30 -17.54
C ILE A 141 10.41 -1.61 -16.97
N PRO A 142 9.64 -2.39 -16.21
CA PRO A 142 10.12 -3.62 -15.58
C PRO A 142 10.84 -4.58 -16.53
N GLU A 143 10.34 -4.74 -17.76
CA GLU A 143 10.91 -5.63 -18.78
C GLU A 143 12.30 -5.18 -19.28
N ASP A 144 12.58 -3.90 -19.27
CA ASP A 144 13.87 -3.36 -19.68
C ASP A 144 14.87 -3.38 -18.53
N VAL A 145 14.45 -3.02 -17.33
CA VAL A 145 15.28 -3.14 -16.13
C VAL A 145 15.69 -4.59 -15.89
N ALA A 146 14.81 -5.57 -16.12
CA ALA A 146 15.10 -7.00 -15.97
C ALA A 146 16.22 -7.51 -16.89
N LYS A 147 16.57 -6.78 -17.96
CA LYS A 147 17.67 -7.12 -18.89
C LYS A 147 19.00 -6.54 -18.45
N HIS A 148 19.03 -5.67 -17.45
CA HIS A 148 20.25 -4.98 -17.04
C HIS A 148 21.31 -5.97 -16.49
N PRO A 149 22.56 -5.95 -16.98
CA PRO A 149 23.53 -7.00 -16.71
C PRO A 149 24.05 -7.01 -15.28
N THR A 150 24.12 -5.87 -14.61
CA THR A 150 24.76 -5.72 -13.29
C THR A 150 23.80 -5.34 -12.17
N SER A 151 22.52 -5.03 -12.48
CA SER A 151 21.51 -4.72 -11.48
C SER A 151 21.17 -5.96 -10.63
N HIS A 152 21.20 -5.80 -9.31
CA HIS A 152 20.73 -6.85 -8.40
C HIS A 152 19.23 -7.06 -8.53
N THR A 153 18.46 -5.99 -8.66
CA THR A 153 17.02 -6.02 -8.88
C THR A 153 16.67 -6.77 -10.15
N ALA A 154 17.36 -6.50 -11.25
CA ALA A 154 17.16 -7.17 -12.54
C ALA A 154 17.27 -8.71 -12.44
N LYS A 155 18.23 -9.22 -11.67
CA LYS A 155 18.47 -10.65 -11.47
C LYS A 155 17.24 -11.37 -10.88
N TYR A 156 16.53 -10.73 -9.98
CA TYR A 156 15.34 -11.29 -9.34
C TYR A 156 14.07 -10.99 -10.14
N LEU A 157 13.95 -9.78 -10.68
CA LEU A 157 12.81 -9.33 -11.48
C LEU A 157 12.62 -10.22 -12.72
N LYS A 158 13.70 -10.61 -13.39
CA LYS A 158 13.70 -11.55 -14.53
C LYS A 158 13.04 -12.90 -14.22
N LYS A 159 12.99 -13.32 -12.96
CA LYS A 159 12.38 -14.61 -12.55
C LYS A 159 10.87 -14.51 -12.39
N VAL A 160 10.35 -13.32 -12.14
CA VAL A 160 8.93 -13.07 -11.84
C VAL A 160 8.19 -12.42 -13.00
N LEU A 161 8.92 -11.82 -13.96
CA LEU A 161 8.39 -11.39 -15.25
C LEU A 161 8.40 -12.61 -16.19
N LYS A 162 7.23 -13.17 -16.44
CA LYS A 162 7.02 -14.26 -17.42
C LYS A 162 5.91 -13.87 -18.38
#